data_ca8bae831c105c40ba2e47244880a1ce
#
_entry.id   ca8bae831c105c40ba2e47244880a1ce
#
_cell.length_a   1.000
_cell.length_b   1.000
_cell.length_c   1.000
_cell.angle_alpha   90.00
_cell.angle_beta   90.00
_cell.angle_gamma   90.00
#
_symmetry.space_group_name_H-M   'P 1'
#
loop_
_entity.id
_entity.type
_entity.pdbx_description
1 polymer ?
#
loop_
_entity_poly.entity_id
_entity_poly.type
_entity_poly.pdbx_seq_one_letter_code
_entity_poly.pdbx_strand_id
1 'polypeptide(L)'
;DALVRVQFVNGTHAITAALFGALKAGDILVSAVGAPYDTLLGVIGVVDKGPGSLKDYGVGYRQVDVTADNRPDLPGIAAAARDPRVKAVLIQRSRGYSTRASLSVDEIGAICQVIRSANPHAAILVDNCYGEFVETLEPTHVGADLVVGSLIKNPGGGLAPTGGYIAGRKDLVEGAAMRLTVPGIGAECGSTLGNNRLLYQGLFLAPHTVAQAVKTAVFAARVMELLGYETEPHSSAVRHDIIQMIHMREPEALKKFCKGIQFGAPVDSYVTPEPWDMPGYDCQVIMAAG
;
A
#
# COMPACT_ATOMS: atom_id res chain seq x y z
N ASP A 1 -5.79 2.17 -18.83
CA ASP A 1 -5.64 0.70 -18.93
C ASP A 1 -5.50 0.05 -17.56
N ALA A 2 -5.58 -1.29 -17.54
CA ALA A 2 -5.41 -2.06 -16.32
C ALA A 2 -4.76 -3.43 -16.59
N LEU A 3 -3.93 -3.86 -15.66
CA LEU A 3 -3.33 -5.18 -15.58
C LEU A 3 -3.75 -5.83 -14.27
N VAL A 4 -4.77 -6.68 -14.31
CA VAL A 4 -5.30 -7.42 -13.16
C VAL A 4 -4.91 -8.88 -13.32
N ARG A 5 -4.04 -9.39 -12.44
CA ARG A 5 -3.44 -10.72 -12.63
C ARG A 5 -3.31 -11.50 -11.33
N VAL A 6 -3.69 -12.77 -11.39
CA VAL A 6 -3.46 -13.75 -10.30
C VAL A 6 -1.98 -14.13 -10.19
N GLN A 7 -1.19 -13.91 -11.22
CA GLN A 7 0.25 -14.17 -11.24
C GLN A 7 1.06 -13.17 -10.43
N PHE A 8 0.50 -12.02 -10.08
CA PHE A 8 1.06 -11.21 -9.01
C PHE A 8 0.85 -11.95 -7.69
N VAL A 9 1.93 -12.41 -7.09
CA VAL A 9 1.89 -13.20 -5.84
C VAL A 9 1.25 -12.39 -4.69
N ASN A 10 1.48 -11.08 -4.71
CA ASN A 10 0.94 -10.12 -3.74
C ASN A 10 1.03 -8.68 -4.29
N GLY A 11 0.59 -7.70 -3.49
CA GLY A 11 0.67 -6.27 -3.85
C GLY A 11 2.11 -5.78 -4.03
N THR A 12 3.06 -6.24 -3.21
CA THR A 12 4.48 -5.88 -3.35
C THR A 12 5.04 -6.31 -4.70
N HIS A 13 4.66 -7.49 -5.21
CA HIS A 13 5.05 -7.94 -6.55
C HIS A 13 4.46 -7.03 -7.63
N ALA A 14 3.21 -6.60 -7.51
CA ALA A 14 2.61 -5.67 -8.45
C ALA A 14 3.32 -4.31 -8.45
N ILE A 15 3.63 -3.77 -7.26
CA ILE A 15 4.38 -2.51 -7.12
C ILE A 15 5.79 -2.68 -7.71
N THR A 16 6.46 -3.79 -7.44
CA THR A 16 7.78 -4.11 -8.01
C THR A 16 7.74 -4.09 -9.54
N ALA A 17 6.78 -4.78 -10.15
CA ALA A 17 6.62 -4.81 -11.61
C ALA A 17 6.36 -3.40 -12.18
N ALA A 18 5.54 -2.58 -11.50
CA ALA A 18 5.28 -1.20 -11.90
C ALA A 18 6.54 -0.34 -11.83
N LEU A 19 7.31 -0.42 -10.74
CA LEU A 19 8.55 0.35 -10.56
C LEU A 19 9.62 -0.05 -11.59
N PHE A 20 9.88 -1.36 -11.76
CA PHE A 20 10.83 -1.84 -12.77
C PHE A 20 10.36 -1.61 -14.21
N GLY A 21 9.05 -1.48 -14.44
CA GLY A 21 8.47 -1.12 -15.74
C GLY A 21 8.67 0.37 -16.07
N ALA A 22 8.65 1.22 -15.05
CA ALA A 22 8.75 2.68 -15.20
C ALA A 22 10.18 3.22 -15.15
N LEU A 23 11.12 2.50 -14.51
CA LEU A 23 12.47 3.00 -14.17
C LEU A 23 13.56 2.23 -14.91
N LYS A 24 14.66 2.93 -15.20
CA LYS A 24 15.87 2.43 -15.84
C LYS A 24 17.11 2.82 -15.05
N ALA A 25 18.25 2.21 -15.38
CA ALA A 25 19.55 2.62 -14.81
C ALA A 25 19.81 4.11 -15.03
N GLY A 26 20.24 4.81 -13.97
CA GLY A 26 20.43 6.26 -13.94
C GLY A 26 19.22 7.08 -13.54
N ASP A 27 18.01 6.51 -13.53
CA ASP A 27 16.80 7.16 -13.04
C ASP A 27 16.78 7.24 -11.52
N ILE A 28 15.95 8.13 -10.97
CA ILE A 28 15.73 8.26 -9.53
C ILE A 28 14.25 8.04 -9.22
N LEU A 29 14.01 7.19 -8.22
CA LEU A 29 12.73 7.06 -7.53
C LEU A 29 12.67 8.00 -6.34
N VAL A 30 11.57 8.76 -6.22
CA VAL A 30 11.28 9.56 -5.02
C VAL A 30 10.14 8.92 -4.24
N SER A 31 10.30 8.68 -2.93
CA SER A 31 9.18 8.43 -2.03
C SER A 31 8.69 9.75 -1.45
N ALA A 32 7.43 10.06 -1.64
CA ALA A 32 6.89 11.41 -1.38
C ALA A 32 6.43 11.64 0.06
N VAL A 33 6.20 10.58 0.85
CA VAL A 33 5.57 10.70 2.17
C VAL A 33 6.25 9.80 3.22
N GLY A 34 7.56 9.94 3.31
CA GLY A 34 8.41 9.12 4.19
C GLY A 34 8.84 7.81 3.54
N ALA A 35 9.39 6.92 4.36
CA ALA A 35 9.80 5.60 3.92
C ALA A 35 8.57 4.77 3.51
N PRO A 36 8.63 4.03 2.40
CA PRO A 36 7.62 3.03 2.10
C PRO A 36 7.69 1.87 3.10
N TYR A 37 6.67 1.00 3.08
CA TYR A 37 6.61 -0.12 4.02
C TYR A 37 7.79 -1.11 3.85
N ASP A 38 8.08 -1.88 4.90
CA ASP A 38 9.32 -2.63 5.12
C ASP A 38 9.76 -3.53 3.95
N THR A 39 8.83 -4.31 3.36
CA THR A 39 9.19 -5.21 2.26
C THR A 39 9.55 -4.45 0.98
N LEU A 40 9.00 -3.26 0.78
CA LEU A 40 9.34 -2.43 -0.38
C LEU A 40 10.71 -1.75 -0.23
N LEU A 41 11.18 -1.51 0.99
CA LEU A 41 12.55 -1.02 1.23
C LEU A 41 13.60 -1.99 0.68
N GLY A 42 13.38 -3.30 0.80
CA GLY A 42 14.23 -4.32 0.18
C GLY A 42 14.17 -4.29 -1.36
N VAL A 43 12.99 -4.14 -1.95
CA VAL A 43 12.82 -4.01 -3.41
C VAL A 43 13.57 -2.78 -3.95
N ILE A 44 13.54 -1.67 -3.23
CA ILE A 44 14.26 -0.44 -3.60
C ILE A 44 15.78 -0.61 -3.38
N GLY A 45 16.18 -1.38 -2.38
CA GLY A 45 17.58 -1.54 -1.98
C GLY A 45 18.04 -0.51 -0.94
N VAL A 46 17.09 0.06 -0.17
CA VAL A 46 17.39 0.89 1.02
C VAL A 46 17.90 0.01 2.15
N VAL A 47 17.27 -1.16 2.31
CA VAL A 47 17.69 -2.22 3.24
C VAL A 47 18.17 -3.40 2.40
N ASP A 48 19.33 -3.94 2.74
CA ASP A 48 19.86 -5.14 2.07
C ASP A 48 19.04 -6.38 2.52
N LYS A 49 18.28 -6.91 1.58
CA LYS A 49 17.49 -8.14 1.73
C LYS A 49 17.87 -9.18 0.67
N GLY A 50 18.99 -8.97 -0.02
CA GLY A 50 19.49 -9.83 -1.09
C GLY A 50 19.54 -9.14 -2.45
N PRO A 51 20.09 -9.79 -3.46
CA PRO A 51 20.29 -9.20 -4.79
C PRO A 51 18.97 -8.99 -5.55
N GLY A 52 18.98 -8.08 -6.51
CA GLY A 52 17.87 -7.83 -7.42
C GLY A 52 17.03 -6.61 -7.08
N SER A 53 17.53 -5.73 -6.20
CA SER A 53 16.88 -4.46 -5.88
C SER A 53 16.99 -3.44 -7.03
N LEU A 54 16.15 -2.41 -7.01
CA LEU A 54 16.26 -1.27 -7.95
C LEU A 54 17.66 -0.65 -7.93
N LYS A 55 18.27 -0.55 -6.73
CA LYS A 55 19.64 -0.05 -6.55
C LYS A 55 20.66 -0.91 -7.29
N ASP A 56 20.54 -2.24 -7.26
CA ASP A 56 21.43 -3.14 -7.98
C ASP A 56 21.36 -2.94 -9.50
N TYR A 57 20.20 -2.49 -10.00
CA TYR A 57 19.99 -2.13 -11.41
C TYR A 57 20.27 -0.65 -11.71
N GLY A 58 20.96 0.04 -10.80
CA GLY A 58 21.42 1.42 -11.02
C GLY A 58 20.36 2.50 -10.89
N VAL A 59 19.24 2.22 -10.23
CA VAL A 59 18.20 3.22 -9.91
C VAL A 59 18.54 3.89 -8.58
N GLY A 60 18.58 5.23 -8.58
CA GLY A 60 18.73 6.01 -7.35
C GLY A 60 17.43 6.11 -6.56
N TYR A 61 17.57 6.37 -5.26
CA TYR A 61 16.43 6.58 -4.36
C TYR A 61 16.57 7.88 -3.56
N ARG A 62 15.47 8.58 -3.39
CA ARG A 62 15.34 9.71 -2.47
C ARG A 62 14.04 9.60 -1.69
N GLN A 63 14.05 10.06 -0.47
CA GLN A 63 12.89 10.13 0.41
C GLN A 63 12.62 11.58 0.76
N VAL A 64 11.35 11.97 0.76
CA VAL A 64 10.86 13.20 1.35
C VAL A 64 10.05 12.80 2.57
N ASP A 65 10.53 13.21 3.74
CA ASP A 65 9.83 12.92 4.99
C ASP A 65 8.59 13.79 5.14
N VAL A 66 7.68 13.36 5.99
CA VAL A 66 6.54 14.19 6.37
C VAL A 66 6.99 15.34 7.26
N THR A 67 6.18 16.39 7.34
CA THR A 67 6.40 17.51 8.26
C THR A 67 6.31 17.07 9.73
N ALA A 68 6.71 17.95 10.66
CA ALA A 68 6.56 17.70 12.10
C ALA A 68 5.11 17.40 12.52
N ASP A 69 4.13 17.88 11.76
CA ASP A 69 2.69 17.65 11.98
C ASP A 69 2.20 16.36 11.29
N ASN A 70 3.12 15.49 10.83
CA ASN A 70 2.81 14.27 10.09
C ASN A 70 2.02 14.49 8.77
N ARG A 71 2.20 15.65 8.12
CA ARG A 71 1.57 16.01 6.84
C ARG A 71 2.57 15.89 5.69
N PRO A 72 2.11 15.72 4.44
CA PRO A 72 2.99 15.78 3.28
C PRO A 72 3.77 17.09 3.20
N ASP A 73 5.10 17.03 3.04
CA ASP A 73 5.94 18.19 2.78
C ASP A 73 5.89 18.58 1.30
N LEU A 74 4.83 19.31 0.89
CA LEU A 74 4.63 19.71 -0.50
C LEU A 74 5.83 20.48 -1.09
N PRO A 75 6.46 21.45 -0.38
CA PRO A 75 7.67 22.13 -0.86
C PRO A 75 8.85 21.15 -1.05
N GLY A 76 9.08 20.24 -0.11
CA GLY A 76 10.12 19.22 -0.18
C GLY A 76 9.90 18.25 -1.35
N ILE A 77 8.65 17.81 -1.56
CA ILE A 77 8.27 16.97 -2.70
C ILE A 77 8.55 17.69 -4.03
N ALA A 78 8.12 18.95 -4.16
CA ALA A 78 8.38 19.75 -5.36
C ALA A 78 9.89 19.92 -5.61
N ALA A 79 10.68 20.19 -4.56
CA ALA A 79 12.13 20.33 -4.67
C ALA A 79 12.81 19.02 -5.11
N ALA A 80 12.42 17.89 -4.53
CA ALA A 80 12.94 16.57 -4.90
C ALA A 80 12.60 16.20 -6.35
N ALA A 81 11.39 16.52 -6.81
CA ALA A 81 10.91 16.19 -8.15
C ALA A 81 11.59 16.99 -9.27
N ARG A 82 12.20 18.15 -9.00
CA ARG A 82 12.85 19.02 -10.02
C ARG A 82 14.05 18.39 -10.72
N ASP A 83 14.69 17.40 -10.10
CA ASP A 83 15.83 16.73 -10.73
C ASP A 83 15.32 15.97 -11.98
N PRO A 84 15.87 16.23 -13.18
CA PRO A 84 15.39 15.60 -14.43
C PRO A 84 15.60 14.08 -14.46
N ARG A 85 16.42 13.53 -13.58
CA ARG A 85 16.63 12.10 -13.41
C ARG A 85 15.48 11.45 -12.61
N VAL A 86 14.67 12.22 -11.89
CA VAL A 86 13.47 11.70 -11.23
C VAL A 86 12.46 11.32 -12.32
N LYS A 87 12.23 10.02 -12.48
CA LYS A 87 11.31 9.45 -13.47
C LYS A 87 10.07 8.86 -12.83
N ALA A 88 10.12 8.56 -11.53
CA ALA A 88 8.96 8.10 -10.78
C ALA A 88 8.91 8.72 -9.39
N VAL A 89 7.70 9.03 -8.94
CA VAL A 89 7.38 9.41 -7.57
C VAL A 89 6.38 8.42 -7.03
N LEU A 90 6.72 7.77 -5.92
CA LEU A 90 5.87 6.83 -5.22
C LEU A 90 5.15 7.54 -4.07
N ILE A 91 3.84 7.38 -4.01
CA ILE A 91 2.98 7.83 -2.93
C ILE A 91 2.36 6.60 -2.30
N GLN A 92 2.64 6.34 -1.04
CA GLN A 92 1.93 5.30 -0.27
C GLN A 92 0.72 5.94 0.40
N ARG A 93 -0.50 5.54 0.00
CA ARG A 93 -1.76 6.13 0.51
C ARG A 93 -1.98 5.80 1.98
N SER A 94 -1.97 4.53 2.31
CA SER A 94 -2.14 4.08 3.69
C SER A 94 -0.90 4.34 4.53
N ARG A 95 -1.09 4.49 5.84
CA ARG A 95 0.00 4.69 6.81
C ARG A 95 0.98 3.52 6.90
N GLY A 96 0.56 2.32 6.55
CA GLY A 96 1.32 1.12 6.90
C GLY A 96 1.51 1.03 8.42
N TYR A 97 2.75 0.82 8.86
CA TYR A 97 3.12 0.81 10.29
C TYR A 97 3.62 2.18 10.80
N SER A 98 3.60 3.22 9.97
CA SER A 98 4.02 4.57 10.38
C SER A 98 2.97 5.28 11.22
N THR A 99 3.40 6.33 11.92
CA THR A 99 2.52 7.16 12.75
C THR A 99 1.79 8.27 11.97
N ARG A 100 2.14 8.47 10.69
CA ARG A 100 1.45 9.47 9.86
C ARG A 100 0.00 9.08 9.59
N ALA A 101 -0.85 10.06 9.33
CA ALA A 101 -2.20 9.79 8.86
C ALA A 101 -2.20 9.16 7.46
N SER A 102 -3.23 8.36 7.15
CA SER A 102 -3.50 7.92 5.78
C SER A 102 -3.93 9.12 4.94
N LEU A 103 -3.52 9.13 3.66
CA LEU A 103 -3.80 10.23 2.76
C LEU A 103 -5.22 10.14 2.20
N SER A 104 -5.93 11.27 2.22
CA SER A 104 -7.14 11.44 1.43
C SER A 104 -6.82 11.51 -0.07
N VAL A 105 -7.83 11.27 -0.91
CA VAL A 105 -7.68 11.46 -2.36
C VAL A 105 -7.36 12.92 -2.69
N ASP A 106 -7.92 13.88 -1.96
CA ASP A 106 -7.60 15.30 -2.14
C ASP A 106 -6.15 15.65 -1.80
N GLU A 107 -5.60 15.09 -0.71
CA GLU A 107 -4.18 15.26 -0.36
C GLU A 107 -3.27 14.64 -1.43
N ILE A 108 -3.63 13.48 -1.97
CA ILE A 108 -2.92 12.88 -3.11
C ILE A 108 -3.00 13.80 -4.33
N GLY A 109 -4.15 14.41 -4.58
CA GLY A 109 -4.32 15.41 -5.65
C GLY A 109 -3.38 16.61 -5.49
N ALA A 110 -3.25 17.15 -4.28
CA ALA A 110 -2.31 18.24 -3.99
C ALA A 110 -0.85 17.83 -4.23
N ILE A 111 -0.48 16.61 -3.83
CA ILE A 111 0.86 16.04 -4.09
C ILE A 111 1.07 15.89 -5.61
N CYS A 112 0.11 15.35 -6.34
CA CYS A 112 0.19 15.21 -7.80
C CYS A 112 0.39 16.56 -8.49
N GLN A 113 -0.33 17.59 -8.05
CA GLN A 113 -0.22 18.94 -8.63
C GLN A 113 1.17 19.54 -8.45
N VAL A 114 1.78 19.44 -7.27
CA VAL A 114 3.13 19.98 -7.04
C VAL A 114 4.20 19.21 -7.78
N ILE A 115 4.07 17.88 -7.89
CA ILE A 115 4.97 17.04 -8.68
C ILE A 115 4.87 17.44 -10.14
N ARG A 116 3.65 17.52 -10.69
CA ARG A 116 3.41 17.82 -12.10
C ARG A 116 3.91 19.21 -12.48
N SER A 117 3.79 20.19 -11.58
CA SER A 117 4.31 21.54 -11.75
C SER A 117 5.84 21.59 -11.73
N ALA A 118 6.49 20.73 -10.92
CA ALA A 118 7.95 20.68 -10.78
C ALA A 118 8.62 19.83 -11.86
N ASN A 119 7.96 18.72 -12.27
CA ASN A 119 8.45 17.74 -13.26
C ASN A 119 7.28 17.10 -13.99
N PRO A 120 6.85 17.63 -15.15
CA PRO A 120 5.71 17.12 -15.90
C PRO A 120 5.93 15.71 -16.47
N HIS A 121 7.18 15.23 -16.50
CA HIS A 121 7.54 13.95 -17.10
C HIS A 121 7.69 12.81 -16.07
N ALA A 122 7.72 13.10 -14.78
CA ALA A 122 7.79 12.07 -13.75
C ALA A 122 6.47 11.28 -13.68
N ALA A 123 6.56 9.97 -13.66
CA ALA A 123 5.40 9.11 -13.41
C ALA A 123 5.01 9.16 -11.92
N ILE A 124 3.73 9.34 -11.63
CA ILE A 124 3.19 9.39 -10.28
C ILE A 124 2.48 8.06 -10.00
N LEU A 125 3.06 7.24 -9.13
CA LEU A 125 2.56 5.92 -8.75
C LEU A 125 2.00 5.98 -7.34
N VAL A 126 0.79 5.48 -7.15
CA VAL A 126 0.17 5.38 -5.82
C VAL A 126 0.01 3.92 -5.43
N ASP A 127 0.66 3.53 -4.32
CA ASP A 127 0.26 2.32 -3.60
C ASP A 127 -1.07 2.61 -2.92
N ASN A 128 -2.13 2.05 -3.47
CA ASN A 128 -3.51 2.34 -3.08
C ASN A 128 -4.05 1.32 -2.06
N CYS A 129 -3.23 0.36 -1.63
CA CYS A 129 -3.63 -0.66 -0.68
C CYS A 129 -4.33 -0.08 0.55
N TYR A 130 -5.45 -0.69 0.91
CA TYR A 130 -6.34 -0.33 2.02
C TYR A 130 -7.20 0.93 1.80
N GLY A 131 -6.95 1.73 0.76
CA GLY A 131 -7.74 2.91 0.45
C GLY A 131 -8.87 2.69 -0.56
N GLU A 132 -8.81 1.60 -1.33
CA GLU A 132 -9.78 1.31 -2.38
C GLU A 132 -11.20 1.23 -1.82
N PHE A 133 -12.15 1.87 -2.48
CA PHE A 133 -13.58 1.92 -2.11
C PHE A 133 -13.90 2.63 -0.78
N VAL A 134 -12.92 3.29 -0.14
CA VAL A 134 -13.17 4.07 1.09
C VAL A 134 -13.72 5.45 0.75
N GLU A 135 -13.22 6.05 -0.31
CA GLU A 135 -13.69 7.34 -0.84
C GLU A 135 -14.40 7.13 -2.20
N THR A 136 -15.13 8.15 -2.64
CA THR A 136 -15.88 8.10 -3.91
C THR A 136 -15.00 8.26 -5.15
N LEU A 137 -13.81 8.85 -4.99
CA LEU A 137 -12.80 9.00 -6.02
C LEU A 137 -11.57 8.17 -5.69
N GLU A 138 -10.87 7.76 -6.73
CA GLU A 138 -9.59 7.07 -6.62
C GLU A 138 -8.44 7.98 -7.08
N PRO A 139 -7.18 7.73 -6.70
CA PRO A 139 -6.06 8.61 -6.99
C PRO A 139 -5.86 8.97 -8.47
N THR A 140 -6.27 8.11 -9.40
CA THR A 140 -6.21 8.40 -10.84
C THR A 140 -7.14 9.52 -11.28
N HIS A 141 -8.19 9.80 -10.52
CA HIS A 141 -9.11 10.93 -10.82
C HIS A 141 -8.47 12.29 -10.48
N VAL A 142 -7.44 12.29 -9.64
CA VAL A 142 -6.80 13.53 -9.13
C VAL A 142 -5.36 13.71 -9.60
N GLY A 143 -4.94 12.94 -10.61
CA GLY A 143 -3.67 13.16 -11.30
C GLY A 143 -2.57 12.11 -11.09
N ALA A 144 -2.83 11.03 -10.36
CA ALA A 144 -1.93 9.88 -10.35
C ALA A 144 -1.91 9.19 -11.72
N ASP A 145 -0.71 8.82 -12.19
CA ASP A 145 -0.54 8.08 -13.45
C ASP A 145 -0.85 6.60 -13.31
N LEU A 146 -0.54 6.01 -12.15
CA LEU A 146 -0.84 4.63 -11.81
C LEU A 146 -1.35 4.50 -10.38
N VAL A 147 -2.31 3.61 -10.19
CA VAL A 147 -2.64 3.00 -8.91
C VAL A 147 -2.24 1.54 -8.94
N VAL A 148 -1.66 1.06 -7.85
CA VAL A 148 -1.19 -0.32 -7.70
C VAL A 148 -1.68 -0.86 -6.37
N GLY A 149 -2.06 -2.13 -6.35
CA GLY A 149 -2.50 -2.74 -5.10
C GLY A 149 -2.63 -4.26 -5.17
N SER A 150 -3.15 -4.81 -4.10
CA SER A 150 -3.32 -6.24 -3.89
C SER A 150 -4.77 -6.66 -4.04
N LEU A 151 -5.02 -7.75 -4.76
CA LEU A 151 -6.36 -8.32 -4.86
C LEU A 151 -6.80 -9.04 -3.59
N ILE A 152 -5.87 -9.49 -2.73
CA ILE A 152 -6.24 -10.12 -1.45
C ILE A 152 -6.69 -9.12 -0.37
N LYS A 153 -6.64 -7.82 -0.68
CA LYS A 153 -7.09 -6.71 0.17
C LYS A 153 -8.48 -6.22 -0.30
N ASN A 154 -8.72 -4.92 -0.18
CA ASN A 154 -10.01 -4.31 -0.49
C ASN A 154 -10.65 -4.78 -1.81
N PRO A 155 -9.94 -4.78 -2.96
CA PRO A 155 -10.58 -5.11 -4.24
C PRO A 155 -11.05 -6.55 -4.35
N GLY A 156 -10.49 -7.46 -3.57
CA GLY A 156 -10.88 -8.86 -3.59
C GLY A 156 -12.10 -9.20 -2.75
N GLY A 157 -12.62 -8.26 -1.95
CA GLY A 157 -13.85 -8.44 -1.16
C GLY A 157 -13.82 -9.66 -0.23
N GLY A 158 -12.63 -10.10 0.20
CA GLY A 158 -12.42 -11.29 1.00
C GLY A 158 -12.46 -12.62 0.23
N LEU A 159 -12.60 -12.61 -1.10
CA LEU A 159 -12.75 -13.83 -1.92
C LEU A 159 -11.54 -14.10 -2.82
N ALA A 160 -10.77 -13.09 -3.21
CA ALA A 160 -9.62 -13.28 -4.08
C ALA A 160 -8.50 -14.04 -3.34
N PRO A 161 -8.05 -15.21 -3.84
CA PRO A 161 -7.06 -16.02 -3.13
C PRO A 161 -5.64 -15.50 -3.30
N THR A 162 -5.39 -14.71 -4.33
CA THR A 162 -4.08 -14.17 -4.72
C THR A 162 -4.25 -13.05 -5.73
N GLY A 163 -3.16 -12.39 -6.08
CA GLY A 163 -3.12 -11.47 -7.19
C GLY A 163 -2.87 -10.01 -6.80
N GLY A 164 -2.68 -9.22 -7.85
CA GLY A 164 -2.50 -7.78 -7.75
C GLY A 164 -3.11 -7.08 -8.95
N TYR A 165 -3.18 -5.77 -8.86
CA TYR A 165 -3.63 -4.93 -9.95
C TYR A 165 -2.72 -3.71 -10.14
N ILE A 166 -2.64 -3.26 -11.38
CA ILE A 166 -1.99 -2.02 -11.78
C ILE A 166 -2.96 -1.36 -12.76
N ALA A 167 -3.39 -0.13 -12.49
CA ALA A 167 -4.33 0.57 -13.34
C ALA A 167 -3.94 2.04 -13.54
N GLY A 168 -4.14 2.56 -14.75
CA GLY A 168 -3.85 3.94 -15.10
C GLY A 168 -3.34 4.14 -16.51
N ARG A 169 -2.26 4.87 -16.65
CA ARG A 169 -1.66 5.25 -17.94
C ARG A 169 -1.14 4.04 -18.70
N LYS A 170 -1.53 3.93 -19.98
CA LYS A 170 -1.30 2.76 -20.83
C LYS A 170 0.16 2.34 -20.92
N ASP A 171 1.06 3.27 -21.21
CA ASP A 171 2.50 2.99 -21.37
C ASP A 171 3.14 2.42 -20.10
N LEU A 172 2.70 2.87 -18.92
CA LEU A 172 3.18 2.37 -17.63
C LEU A 172 2.60 1.00 -17.30
N VAL A 173 1.34 0.75 -17.64
CA VAL A 173 0.70 -0.57 -17.50
C VAL A 173 1.37 -1.59 -18.42
N GLU A 174 1.66 -1.24 -19.66
CA GLU A 174 2.39 -2.09 -20.61
C GLU A 174 3.81 -2.37 -20.13
N GLY A 175 4.52 -1.36 -19.61
CA GLY A 175 5.84 -1.53 -19.01
C GLY A 175 5.84 -2.54 -17.85
N ALA A 176 4.85 -2.44 -16.97
CA ALA A 176 4.66 -3.38 -15.86
C ALA A 176 4.33 -4.80 -16.34
N ALA A 177 3.51 -4.93 -17.39
CA ALA A 177 3.18 -6.23 -17.97
C ALA A 177 4.41 -6.96 -18.53
N MET A 178 5.35 -6.21 -19.15
CA MET A 178 6.63 -6.75 -19.61
C MET A 178 7.57 -7.17 -18.49
N ARG A 179 7.32 -6.74 -17.25
CA ARG A 179 8.06 -7.19 -16.06
C ARG A 179 7.40 -8.37 -15.36
N LEU A 180 6.07 -8.46 -15.45
CA LEU A 180 5.34 -9.63 -14.96
C LEU A 180 5.62 -10.87 -15.81
N THR A 181 5.72 -10.68 -17.11
CA THR A 181 6.08 -11.73 -18.08
C THR A 181 7.49 -11.45 -18.62
N VAL A 182 7.60 -11.19 -19.92
CA VAL A 182 8.86 -10.82 -20.57
C VAL A 182 8.59 -9.77 -21.67
N PRO A 183 9.62 -8.99 -22.06
CA PRO A 183 9.53 -8.12 -23.24
C PRO A 183 9.08 -8.89 -24.49
N GLY A 184 8.10 -8.35 -25.18
CA GLY A 184 7.50 -8.98 -26.37
C GLY A 184 6.28 -9.85 -26.10
N ILE A 185 6.03 -10.26 -24.85
CA ILE A 185 4.81 -10.96 -24.44
C ILE A 185 3.85 -9.98 -23.69
N GLY A 186 4.37 -9.30 -22.67
CA GLY A 186 3.56 -8.34 -21.92
C GLY A 186 2.26 -8.96 -21.37
N ALA A 187 1.12 -8.34 -21.69
CA ALA A 187 -0.19 -8.75 -21.20
C ALA A 187 -0.87 -9.87 -22.02
N GLU A 188 -0.25 -10.35 -23.10
CA GLU A 188 -0.89 -11.27 -24.08
C GLU A 188 -1.07 -12.70 -23.56
N CYS A 189 -0.41 -13.08 -22.47
CA CYS A 189 -0.55 -14.42 -21.90
C CYS A 189 -0.72 -14.38 -20.38
N GLY A 190 -1.08 -15.52 -19.82
CA GLY A 190 -1.31 -15.73 -18.41
C GLY A 190 -2.73 -16.21 -18.13
N SER A 191 -2.87 -17.52 -17.87
CA SER A 191 -4.13 -18.11 -17.48
C SER A 191 -4.59 -17.57 -16.13
N THR A 192 -5.88 -17.37 -15.95
CA THR A 192 -6.49 -16.95 -14.66
C THR A 192 -6.59 -18.10 -13.64
N LEU A 193 -6.14 -19.31 -14.04
CA LEU A 193 -6.14 -20.50 -13.19
C LEU A 193 -7.52 -20.82 -12.56
N GLY A 194 -8.59 -20.48 -13.28
CA GLY A 194 -9.97 -20.71 -12.82
C GLY A 194 -10.50 -19.71 -11.80
N ASN A 195 -9.72 -18.64 -11.47
CA ASN A 195 -10.09 -17.70 -10.39
C ASN A 195 -11.05 -16.59 -10.80
N ASN A 196 -11.42 -16.44 -12.08
CA ASN A 196 -12.24 -15.33 -12.55
C ASN A 196 -13.53 -15.14 -11.75
N ARG A 197 -14.23 -16.24 -11.43
CA ARG A 197 -15.47 -16.17 -10.66
C ARG A 197 -15.25 -15.51 -9.29
N LEU A 198 -14.23 -15.93 -8.57
CA LEU A 198 -13.90 -15.37 -7.24
C LEU A 198 -13.48 -13.91 -7.34
N LEU A 199 -12.68 -13.56 -8.37
CA LEU A 199 -12.24 -12.19 -8.59
C LEU A 199 -13.42 -11.25 -8.89
N TYR A 200 -14.31 -11.61 -9.82
CA TYR A 200 -15.47 -10.78 -10.17
C TYR A 200 -16.48 -10.71 -9.03
N GLN A 201 -16.73 -11.81 -8.35
CA GLN A 201 -17.62 -11.82 -7.19
C GLN A 201 -17.03 -11.00 -6.05
N GLY A 202 -15.71 -11.11 -5.80
CA GLY A 202 -15.01 -10.33 -4.80
C GLY A 202 -15.07 -8.84 -5.12
N LEU A 203 -14.78 -8.44 -6.34
CA LEU A 203 -14.88 -7.04 -6.77
C LEU A 203 -16.31 -6.48 -6.63
N PHE A 204 -17.33 -7.28 -6.97
CA PHE A 204 -18.74 -6.88 -6.78
C PHE A 204 -19.08 -6.65 -5.30
N LEU A 205 -18.55 -7.49 -4.41
CA LEU A 205 -18.79 -7.38 -2.97
C LEU A 205 -17.86 -6.38 -2.27
N ALA A 206 -16.75 -5.98 -2.91
CA ALA A 206 -15.71 -5.17 -2.30
C ALA A 206 -16.22 -3.88 -1.64
N PRO A 207 -17.09 -3.05 -2.26
CA PRO A 207 -17.61 -1.84 -1.61
C PRO A 207 -18.35 -2.14 -0.30
N HIS A 208 -19.14 -3.21 -0.26
CA HIS A 208 -19.84 -3.62 0.96
C HIS A 208 -18.84 -4.12 2.03
N THR A 209 -17.90 -4.98 1.64
CA THR A 209 -16.89 -5.53 2.55
C THR A 209 -16.03 -4.42 3.16
N VAL A 210 -15.60 -3.47 2.34
CA VAL A 210 -14.82 -2.31 2.78
C VAL A 210 -15.64 -1.41 3.72
N ALA A 211 -16.91 -1.17 3.41
CA ALA A 211 -17.79 -0.42 4.30
C ALA A 211 -17.93 -1.10 5.69
N GLN A 212 -18.01 -2.43 5.74
CA GLN A 212 -18.03 -3.17 7.02
C GLN A 212 -16.66 -3.08 7.73
N ALA A 213 -15.56 -3.14 7.01
CA ALA A 213 -14.22 -2.97 7.59
C ALA A 213 -14.05 -1.58 8.23
N VAL A 214 -14.43 -0.51 7.52
CA VAL A 214 -14.41 0.86 8.06
C VAL A 214 -15.31 1.00 9.28
N LYS A 215 -16.53 0.46 9.22
CA LYS A 215 -17.47 0.45 10.35
C LYS A 215 -16.89 -0.27 11.57
N THR A 216 -16.26 -1.41 11.36
CA THR A 216 -15.60 -2.18 12.43
C THR A 216 -14.41 -1.41 13.02
N ALA A 217 -13.61 -0.75 12.18
CA ALA A 217 -12.50 0.08 12.64
C ALA A 217 -12.98 1.25 13.52
N VAL A 218 -14.04 1.95 13.09
CA VAL A 218 -14.65 3.04 13.88
C VAL A 218 -15.21 2.52 15.21
N PHE A 219 -15.90 1.38 15.18
CA PHE A 219 -16.43 0.74 16.37
C PHE A 219 -15.31 0.34 17.36
N ALA A 220 -14.26 -0.33 16.86
CA ALA A 220 -13.11 -0.71 17.68
C ALA A 220 -12.42 0.51 18.29
N ALA A 221 -12.17 1.56 17.50
CA ALA A 221 -11.63 2.82 18.01
C ALA A 221 -12.47 3.35 19.17
N ARG A 222 -13.79 3.46 18.99
CA ARG A 222 -14.68 4.01 20.02
C ARG A 222 -14.68 3.17 21.30
N VAL A 223 -14.71 1.86 21.18
CA VAL A 223 -14.63 0.96 22.35
C VAL A 223 -13.32 1.16 23.10
N MET A 224 -12.19 1.22 22.39
CA MET A 224 -10.88 1.37 23.03
C MET A 224 -10.69 2.77 23.67
N GLU A 225 -11.23 3.82 23.04
CA GLU A 225 -11.26 5.17 23.63
C GLU A 225 -12.04 5.19 24.95
N LEU A 226 -13.20 4.52 25.00
CA LEU A 226 -14.01 4.43 26.23
C LEU A 226 -13.30 3.64 27.34
N LEU A 227 -12.38 2.74 26.97
CA LEU A 227 -11.51 2.00 27.89
C LEU A 227 -10.23 2.78 28.26
N GLY A 228 -10.05 3.99 27.76
CA GLY A 228 -8.92 4.87 28.09
C GLY A 228 -7.66 4.64 27.25
N TYR A 229 -7.76 3.93 26.14
CA TYR A 229 -6.66 3.77 25.18
C TYR A 229 -6.69 4.89 24.13
N GLU A 230 -5.51 5.27 23.68
CA GLU A 230 -5.32 6.17 22.55
C GLU A 230 -5.51 5.40 21.23
N THR A 231 -6.25 5.99 20.31
CA THR A 231 -6.55 5.37 19.02
C THR A 231 -6.23 6.31 17.87
N GLU A 232 -5.79 5.77 16.75
CA GLU A 232 -5.44 6.55 15.57
C GLU A 232 -5.83 5.82 14.27
N PRO A 233 -6.71 6.39 13.46
CA PRO A 233 -7.47 7.63 13.65
C PRO A 233 -8.46 7.54 14.83
N HIS A 234 -8.81 8.69 15.42
CA HIS A 234 -9.88 8.79 16.41
C HIS A 234 -11.22 8.30 15.84
N SER A 235 -12.11 7.77 16.68
CA SER A 235 -13.40 7.21 16.23
C SER A 235 -14.28 8.19 15.45
N SER A 236 -14.14 9.50 15.70
CA SER A 236 -14.86 10.57 14.99
C SER A 236 -14.14 11.09 13.74
N ALA A 237 -12.92 10.62 13.45
CA ALA A 237 -12.15 11.08 12.30
C ALA A 237 -12.72 10.53 10.98
N VAL A 238 -12.60 11.32 9.92
CA VAL A 238 -12.85 10.85 8.54
C VAL A 238 -11.81 9.77 8.19
N ARG A 239 -12.25 8.74 7.50
CA ARG A 239 -11.41 7.59 7.13
C ARG A 239 -11.01 7.65 5.66
N HIS A 240 -9.74 7.35 5.40
CA HIS A 240 -9.14 7.31 4.06
C HIS A 240 -8.59 5.92 3.73
N ASP A 241 -8.58 5.03 4.73
CA ASP A 241 -8.28 3.61 4.60
C ASP A 241 -9.06 2.80 5.67
N ILE A 242 -8.82 1.49 5.73
CA ILE A 242 -9.44 0.58 6.70
C ILE A 242 -8.58 0.34 7.96
N ILE A 243 -7.45 1.02 8.09
CA ILE A 243 -6.49 0.77 9.17
C ILE A 243 -6.94 1.46 10.46
N GLN A 244 -6.82 0.74 11.57
CA GLN A 244 -7.02 1.26 12.91
C GLN A 244 -5.81 0.92 13.78
N MET A 245 -5.17 1.93 14.34
CA MET A 245 -4.11 1.77 15.34
C MET A 245 -4.70 1.97 16.73
N ILE A 246 -4.22 1.17 17.68
CA ILE A 246 -4.55 1.24 19.11
C ILE A 246 -3.23 1.18 19.88
N HIS A 247 -2.96 2.20 20.68
CA HIS A 247 -1.72 2.30 21.47
C HIS A 247 -1.87 1.52 22.77
N MET A 248 -1.40 0.28 22.80
CA MET A 248 -1.47 -0.61 23.97
C MET A 248 -0.49 -0.23 25.07
N ARG A 249 0.53 0.60 24.78
CA ARG A 249 1.56 1.13 25.69
C ARG A 249 2.48 0.06 26.30
N GLU A 250 1.94 -1.09 26.73
CA GLU A 250 2.66 -2.14 27.42
C GLU A 250 2.62 -3.46 26.63
N PRO A 251 3.75 -4.18 26.50
CA PRO A 251 3.81 -5.46 25.79
C PRO A 251 2.81 -6.50 26.29
N GLU A 252 2.61 -6.57 27.60
CA GLU A 252 1.66 -7.52 28.19
C GLU A 252 0.21 -7.18 27.88
N ALA A 253 -0.15 -5.89 27.74
CA ALA A 253 -1.48 -5.46 27.29
C ALA A 253 -1.69 -5.87 25.83
N LEU A 254 -0.67 -5.68 24.97
CA LEU A 254 -0.70 -6.09 23.57
C LEU A 254 -0.91 -7.61 23.42
N LYS A 255 -0.15 -8.43 24.16
CA LYS A 255 -0.31 -9.89 24.17
C LYS A 255 -1.71 -10.32 24.57
N LYS A 256 -2.25 -9.71 25.64
CA LYS A 256 -3.62 -10.00 26.12
C LYS A 256 -4.66 -9.61 25.07
N PHE A 257 -4.50 -8.46 24.42
CA PHE A 257 -5.38 -8.01 23.35
C PHE A 257 -5.36 -8.98 22.17
N CYS A 258 -4.17 -9.35 21.66
CA CYS A 258 -4.04 -10.33 20.58
C CYS A 258 -4.64 -11.69 20.93
N LYS A 259 -4.41 -12.16 22.17
CA LYS A 259 -5.02 -13.40 22.67
C LYS A 259 -6.55 -13.32 22.72
N GLY A 260 -7.09 -12.18 23.14
CA GLY A 260 -8.53 -11.93 23.16
C GLY A 260 -9.16 -11.96 21.77
N ILE A 261 -8.53 -11.31 20.79
CA ILE A 261 -8.94 -11.36 19.38
C ILE A 261 -8.92 -12.81 18.86
N GLN A 262 -7.81 -13.54 19.09
CA GLN A 262 -7.68 -14.92 18.64
C GLN A 262 -8.72 -15.84 19.27
N PHE A 263 -8.98 -15.68 20.58
CA PHE A 263 -9.98 -16.48 21.30
C PHE A 263 -11.42 -16.24 20.77
N GLY A 264 -11.72 -15.00 20.33
CA GLY A 264 -13.02 -14.64 19.74
C GLY A 264 -13.13 -14.96 18.24
N ALA A 265 -12.05 -15.38 17.59
CA ALA A 265 -12.03 -15.65 16.15
C ALA A 265 -12.76 -16.96 15.81
N PRO A 266 -13.42 -17.08 14.63
CA PRO A 266 -14.09 -18.30 14.21
C PRO A 266 -13.11 -19.43 13.83
N VAL A 267 -11.84 -19.10 13.56
CA VAL A 267 -10.78 -20.05 13.16
C VAL A 267 -9.70 -20.05 14.20
N ASP A 268 -9.23 -21.24 14.58
CA ASP A 268 -8.11 -21.46 15.51
C ASP A 268 -8.24 -20.74 16.87
N SER A 269 -9.45 -20.58 17.38
CA SER A 269 -9.73 -19.88 18.65
C SER A 269 -8.99 -20.44 19.88
N TYR A 270 -8.56 -21.70 19.80
CA TYR A 270 -7.79 -22.38 20.86
C TYR A 270 -6.28 -22.06 20.82
N VAL A 271 -5.79 -21.43 19.75
CA VAL A 271 -4.38 -21.07 19.62
C VAL A 271 -4.09 -19.81 20.43
N THR A 272 -2.93 -19.80 21.10
CA THR A 272 -2.43 -18.60 21.77
C THR A 272 -1.34 -17.98 20.89
N PRO A 273 -1.57 -16.76 20.37
CA PRO A 273 -0.54 -16.06 19.60
C PRO A 273 0.57 -15.57 20.53
N GLU A 274 1.83 -15.82 20.13
CA GLU A 274 3.02 -15.41 20.86
C GLU A 274 3.90 -14.51 19.98
N PRO A 275 4.67 -13.57 20.58
CA PRO A 275 5.63 -12.77 19.83
C PRO A 275 6.72 -13.67 19.22
N TRP A 276 7.10 -13.39 17.98
CA TRP A 276 8.15 -14.11 17.28
C TRP A 276 8.92 -13.21 16.32
N ASP A 277 10.13 -13.65 15.94
CA ASP A 277 11.00 -12.94 15.01
C ASP A 277 10.53 -13.19 13.58
N MET A 278 9.71 -12.29 13.05
CA MET A 278 9.14 -12.40 11.72
C MET A 278 10.08 -11.76 10.69
N PRO A 279 10.39 -12.44 9.57
CA PRO A 279 11.21 -11.85 8.52
C PRO A 279 10.65 -10.51 8.01
N GLY A 280 11.50 -9.49 7.96
CA GLY A 280 11.12 -8.14 7.51
C GLY A 280 10.83 -7.15 8.64
N TYR A 281 10.85 -7.58 9.90
CA TYR A 281 10.65 -6.72 11.07
C TYR A 281 11.90 -6.67 11.95
N ASP A 282 12.17 -5.51 12.55
CA ASP A 282 13.32 -5.30 13.43
C ASP A 282 13.01 -5.61 14.91
N CYS A 283 11.79 -5.98 15.23
CA CYS A 283 11.32 -6.38 16.55
C CYS A 283 10.36 -7.56 16.45
N GLN A 284 10.16 -8.25 17.57
CA GLN A 284 9.17 -9.32 17.63
C GLN A 284 7.77 -8.79 17.42
N VAL A 285 6.97 -9.52 16.64
CA VAL A 285 5.58 -9.18 16.33
C VAL A 285 4.65 -10.34 16.63
N ILE A 286 3.37 -10.02 16.82
CA ILE A 286 2.29 -11.00 16.86
C ILE A 286 1.41 -10.76 15.64
N MET A 287 1.21 -11.81 14.84
CA MET A 287 0.19 -11.84 13.79
C MET A 287 -0.98 -12.69 14.31
N ALA A 288 -2.00 -12.02 14.82
CA ALA A 288 -3.24 -12.67 15.19
C ALA A 288 -4.15 -12.72 13.95
N ALA A 289 -4.55 -13.92 13.56
CA ALA A 289 -5.55 -14.10 12.50
C ALA A 289 -6.94 -13.90 13.11
N GLY A 290 -7.67 -12.93 12.59
CA GLY A 290 -9.06 -12.67 12.98
C GLY A 290 -10.05 -13.47 12.14
#